data_90f0341c1b91bbbc270fa02030d7addd
#
_entry.id   90f0341c1b91bbbc270fa02030d7addd
#
_cell.length_a   1.000
_cell.length_b   1.000
_cell.length_c   1.000
_cell.angle_alpha   90.00
_cell.angle_beta   90.00
_cell.angle_gamma   90.00
#
_symmetry.space_group_name_H-M   'P 1'
#
loop_
_entity.id
_entity.type
_entity.pdbx_description
1 polymer ?
#
loop_
_entity_poly.entity_id
_entity_poly.type
_entity_poly.pdbx_seq_one_letter_code
_entity_poly.pdbx_strand_id
1 'polypeptide(L)'
;MGKIIIIVSILVLCFAIDIGLAQKVNPQKGKMLFVKNCRSCHIQDGKAKPLYGGRRKQADWQAAFAKGKYMTYPCKEIWQKLPDQDIQDLLSYFMDGAADGVMPHDCG
;
A
#
# COMPACT_ATOMS: atom_id res chain seq x y z
N MET A 1 -41.31 28.97 2.52
CA MET A 1 -39.88 29.23 2.82
C MET A 1 -39.25 28.21 3.76
N GLY A 2 -39.95 27.65 4.73
CA GLY A 2 -39.41 26.65 5.63
C GLY A 2 -38.98 25.33 4.96
N LYS A 3 -39.62 24.90 3.88
CA LYS A 3 -39.29 23.65 3.18
C LYS A 3 -37.99 23.71 2.38
N ILE A 4 -37.63 24.89 1.87
CA ILE A 4 -36.40 25.10 1.11
C ILE A 4 -35.18 25.11 2.04
N ILE A 5 -35.33 25.68 3.22
CA ILE A 5 -34.28 25.74 4.25
C ILE A 5 -33.94 24.35 4.75
N ILE A 6 -34.93 23.46 4.91
CA ILE A 6 -34.74 22.07 5.36
C ILE A 6 -33.99 21.25 4.30
N ILE A 7 -34.32 21.45 3.03
CA ILE A 7 -33.65 20.74 1.92
C ILE A 7 -32.18 21.15 1.80
N VAL A 8 -31.90 22.43 1.95
CA VAL A 8 -30.52 22.95 1.91
C VAL A 8 -29.69 22.42 3.10
N SER A 9 -30.30 22.32 4.29
CA SER A 9 -29.63 21.76 5.46
C SER A 9 -29.32 20.28 5.31
N ILE A 10 -30.19 19.51 4.70
CA ILE A 10 -29.96 18.06 4.45
C ILE A 10 -28.87 17.86 3.39
N LEU A 11 -28.82 18.71 2.37
CA LEU A 11 -27.78 18.65 1.34
C LEU A 11 -26.40 18.97 1.89
N VAL A 12 -26.29 19.91 2.81
CA VAL A 12 -25.01 20.27 3.45
C VAL A 12 -24.52 19.14 4.38
N LEU A 13 -25.42 18.39 5.01
CA LEU A 13 -25.03 17.26 5.86
C LEU A 13 -24.46 16.08 5.08
N CYS A 14 -24.91 15.87 3.84
CA CYS A 14 -24.40 14.77 3.01
C CYS A 14 -22.96 14.98 2.52
N PHE A 15 -22.48 16.21 2.42
CA PHE A 15 -21.12 16.52 2.01
C PHE A 15 -20.08 16.37 3.13
N ALA A 16 -20.49 16.32 4.37
CA ALA A 16 -19.59 16.23 5.52
C ALA A 16 -19.07 14.81 5.80
N ILE A 17 -19.63 13.79 5.14
CA ILE A 17 -19.34 12.38 5.45
C ILE A 17 -18.11 11.86 4.70
N ASP A 18 -17.68 12.53 3.62
CA ASP A 18 -16.57 12.05 2.77
C ASP A 18 -15.16 12.48 3.23
N ILE A 19 -15.03 13.31 4.25
CA ILE A 19 -13.73 13.93 4.61
C ILE A 19 -12.92 13.09 5.61
N GLY A 20 -13.45 11.98 6.12
CA GLY A 20 -12.85 11.28 7.25
C GLY A 20 -12.25 9.90 6.97
N LEU A 21 -12.27 9.39 5.71
CA LEU A 21 -11.98 7.99 5.43
C LEU A 21 -10.63 7.71 4.76
N ALA A 22 -9.74 8.69 4.64
CA ALA A 22 -8.39 8.46 4.15
C ALA A 22 -7.58 7.73 5.23
N GLN A 23 -7.35 6.44 5.06
CA GLN A 23 -6.51 5.66 5.97
C GLN A 23 -5.06 6.08 5.84
N LYS A 24 -4.41 6.33 6.97
CA LYS A 24 -2.98 6.62 7.00
C LYS A 24 -2.19 5.34 6.72
N VAL A 25 -1.21 5.43 5.84
CA VAL A 25 -0.25 4.36 5.60
C VAL A 25 0.92 4.47 6.57
N ASN A 26 1.52 3.34 6.90
CA ASN A 26 2.65 3.26 7.82
C ASN A 26 3.81 2.48 7.15
N PRO A 27 4.80 3.18 6.56
CA PRO A 27 5.93 2.52 5.90
C PRO A 27 6.79 1.69 6.84
N GLN A 28 6.87 2.06 8.11
CA GLN A 28 7.65 1.29 9.10
C GLN A 28 7.00 -0.04 9.41
N LYS A 29 5.67 -0.08 9.52
CA LYS A 29 4.94 -1.33 9.62
C LYS A 29 5.12 -2.17 8.35
N GLY A 30 5.09 -1.53 7.18
CA GLY A 30 5.39 -2.17 5.90
C GLY A 30 6.75 -2.84 5.88
N LYS A 31 7.77 -2.20 6.42
CA LYS A 31 9.10 -2.77 6.60
C LYS A 31 9.08 -4.03 7.47
N MET A 32 8.39 -3.99 8.60
CA MET A 32 8.26 -5.14 9.48
C MET A 32 7.55 -6.30 8.79
N LEU A 33 6.49 -6.02 8.04
CA LEU A 33 5.77 -7.02 7.26
C LEU A 33 6.65 -7.65 6.19
N PHE A 34 7.44 -6.84 5.50
CA PHE A 34 8.40 -7.31 4.50
C PHE A 34 9.43 -8.26 5.14
N VAL A 35 10.06 -7.86 6.24
CA VAL A 35 11.06 -8.67 6.94
C VAL A 35 10.45 -9.99 7.41
N LYS A 36 9.24 -9.96 7.93
CA LYS A 36 8.56 -11.14 8.45
C LYS A 36 8.08 -12.10 7.36
N ASN A 37 7.56 -11.59 6.24
CA ASN A 37 6.83 -12.41 5.28
C ASN A 37 7.52 -12.59 3.92
N CYS A 38 8.46 -11.72 3.55
CA CYS A 38 9.02 -11.67 2.20
C CYS A 38 10.53 -11.90 2.17
N ARG A 39 11.24 -11.34 3.12
CA ARG A 39 12.70 -11.27 3.10
C ARG A 39 13.38 -12.63 3.07
N SER A 40 12.85 -13.62 3.76
CA SER A 40 13.47 -14.95 3.83
C SER A 40 13.66 -15.60 2.45
N CYS A 41 12.80 -15.27 1.48
CA CYS A 41 12.89 -15.78 0.12
C CYS A 41 13.46 -14.75 -0.86
N HIS A 42 13.23 -13.45 -0.61
CA HIS A 42 13.56 -12.34 -1.51
C HIS A 42 14.83 -11.58 -1.10
N ILE A 43 15.83 -12.27 -0.61
CA ILE A 43 17.15 -11.73 -0.34
C ILE A 43 18.15 -12.22 -1.39
N GLN A 44 19.34 -11.64 -1.39
CA GLN A 44 20.45 -12.12 -2.23
C GLN A 44 20.73 -13.60 -1.90
N ASP A 45 20.84 -14.44 -2.92
CA ASP A 45 21.00 -15.90 -2.79
C ASP A 45 19.81 -16.63 -2.16
N GLY A 46 18.64 -15.97 -2.07
CA GLY A 46 17.40 -16.60 -1.64
C GLY A 46 16.71 -17.41 -2.74
N LYS A 47 15.58 -18.05 -2.39
CA LYS A 47 14.80 -18.88 -3.33
C LYS A 47 14.11 -18.07 -4.43
N ALA A 48 13.85 -16.78 -4.21
CA ALA A 48 13.25 -15.87 -5.17
C ALA A 48 14.22 -14.73 -5.51
N LYS A 49 13.91 -13.98 -6.57
CA LYS A 49 14.72 -12.80 -6.91
C LYS A 49 14.71 -11.81 -5.74
N PRO A 50 15.86 -11.13 -5.47
CA PRO A 50 15.91 -10.10 -4.46
C PRO A 50 14.83 -9.05 -4.67
N LEU A 51 14.14 -8.69 -3.58
CA LEU A 51 13.05 -7.71 -3.59
C LEU A 51 13.43 -6.55 -2.68
N TYR A 52 13.51 -5.36 -3.25
CA TYR A 52 13.83 -4.12 -2.52
C TYR A 52 13.23 -2.93 -3.28
N GLY A 53 12.91 -1.87 -2.54
CA GLY A 53 12.19 -0.72 -3.10
C GLY A 53 12.89 -0.09 -4.30
N GLY A 54 14.22 0.08 -4.24
CA GLY A 54 15.03 0.72 -5.28
C GLY A 54 15.07 0.00 -6.62
N ARG A 55 14.55 -1.22 -6.68
CA ARG A 55 14.49 -2.01 -7.92
C ARG A 55 13.48 -1.46 -8.93
N ARG A 56 12.51 -0.70 -8.47
CA ARG A 56 11.44 -0.12 -9.29
C ARG A 56 11.21 1.34 -8.93
N LYS A 57 10.56 2.06 -9.84
CA LYS A 57 10.05 3.40 -9.56
C LYS A 57 8.72 3.30 -8.80
N GLN A 58 8.30 4.40 -8.18
CA GLN A 58 7.03 4.45 -7.42
C GLN A 58 5.82 4.03 -8.27
N ALA A 59 5.73 4.52 -9.51
CA ALA A 59 4.64 4.17 -10.41
C ALA A 59 4.58 2.67 -10.71
N ASP A 60 5.72 2.00 -10.82
CA ASP A 60 5.80 0.56 -11.07
C ASP A 60 5.38 -0.24 -9.84
N TRP A 61 5.71 0.23 -8.64
CA TRP A 61 5.22 -0.38 -7.40
C TRP A 61 3.71 -0.25 -7.27
N GLN A 62 3.15 0.93 -7.57
CA GLN A 62 1.70 1.12 -7.58
C GLN A 62 1.01 0.17 -8.55
N ALA A 63 1.55 0.01 -9.76
CA ALA A 63 1.01 -0.90 -10.75
C ALA A 63 1.08 -2.37 -10.30
N ALA A 64 2.17 -2.76 -9.64
CA ALA A 64 2.35 -4.12 -9.14
C ALA A 64 1.34 -4.50 -8.04
N PHE A 65 0.83 -3.52 -7.29
CA PHE A 65 -0.14 -3.72 -6.20
C PHE A 65 -1.58 -3.42 -6.62
N ALA A 66 -1.78 -2.84 -7.83
CA ALA A 66 -3.10 -2.38 -8.24
C ALA A 66 -4.09 -3.54 -8.45
N LYS A 67 -5.35 -3.30 -8.06
CA LYS A 67 -6.49 -4.19 -8.37
C LYS A 67 -6.28 -5.65 -7.96
N GLY A 68 -5.59 -5.88 -6.84
CA GLY A 68 -5.34 -7.24 -6.35
C GLY A 68 -4.41 -8.07 -7.22
N LYS A 69 -3.57 -7.45 -8.05
CA LYS A 69 -2.63 -8.14 -8.93
C LYS A 69 -1.69 -9.09 -8.18
N TYR A 70 -1.37 -8.78 -6.93
CA TYR A 70 -0.55 -9.64 -6.08
C TYR A 70 -1.15 -11.04 -5.86
N MET A 71 -2.45 -11.20 -6.03
CA MET A 71 -3.11 -12.51 -5.96
C MET A 71 -2.78 -13.43 -7.14
N THR A 72 -2.18 -12.89 -8.21
CA THR A 72 -1.71 -13.65 -9.37
C THR A 72 -0.25 -14.08 -9.24
N TYR A 73 0.45 -13.64 -8.20
CA TYR A 73 1.86 -13.97 -8.00
C TYR A 73 2.03 -15.38 -7.44
N PRO A 74 3.19 -16.04 -7.66
CA PRO A 74 3.43 -17.39 -7.14
C PRO A 74 3.33 -17.49 -5.62
N CYS A 75 3.56 -16.41 -4.88
CA CYS A 75 3.48 -16.34 -3.42
C CYS A 75 2.12 -15.88 -2.91
N LYS A 76 1.06 -16.07 -3.66
CA LYS A 76 -0.30 -15.60 -3.32
C LYS A 76 -0.77 -16.02 -1.93
N GLU A 77 -0.32 -17.15 -1.42
CA GLU A 77 -0.71 -17.64 -0.09
C GLU A 77 -0.31 -16.68 1.03
N ILE A 78 0.84 -16.02 0.87
CA ILE A 78 1.30 -14.99 1.80
C ILE A 78 0.39 -13.77 1.72
N TRP A 79 0.09 -13.31 0.50
CA TRP A 79 -0.77 -12.16 0.26
C TRP A 79 -2.18 -12.36 0.82
N GLN A 80 -2.73 -13.57 0.70
CA GLN A 80 -4.07 -13.91 1.19
C GLN A 80 -4.20 -13.73 2.71
N LYS A 81 -3.10 -13.86 3.45
CA LYS A 81 -3.08 -13.73 4.92
C LYS A 81 -2.97 -12.28 5.39
N LEU A 82 -2.66 -11.35 4.50
CA LEU A 82 -2.47 -9.95 4.85
C LEU A 82 -3.77 -9.17 4.72
N PRO A 83 -4.22 -8.47 5.79
CA PRO A 83 -5.31 -7.50 5.68
C PRO A 83 -4.99 -6.39 4.69
N ASP A 84 -6.02 -5.76 4.13
CA ASP A 84 -5.85 -4.67 3.15
C ASP A 84 -4.97 -3.54 3.67
N GLN A 85 -5.09 -3.18 4.94
CA GLN A 85 -4.26 -2.16 5.56
C GLN A 85 -2.76 -2.55 5.54
N ASP A 86 -2.45 -3.82 5.82
CA ASP A 86 -1.08 -4.31 5.79
C ASP A 86 -0.50 -4.26 4.38
N ILE A 87 -1.30 -4.56 3.37
CA ILE A 87 -0.91 -4.44 1.97
C ILE A 87 -0.60 -2.99 1.60
N GLN A 88 -1.41 -2.04 2.06
CA GLN A 88 -1.17 -0.60 1.84
C GLN A 88 0.10 -0.13 2.56
N ASP A 89 0.35 -0.58 3.77
CA ASP A 89 1.56 -0.27 4.53
C ASP A 89 2.81 -0.83 3.81
N LEU A 90 2.71 -2.05 3.32
CA LEU A 90 3.77 -2.69 2.54
C LEU A 90 4.07 -1.92 1.25
N LEU A 91 3.05 -1.50 0.51
CA LEU A 91 3.20 -0.67 -0.68
C LEU A 91 3.89 0.66 -0.34
N SER A 92 3.49 1.33 0.74
CA SER A 92 4.10 2.59 1.16
C SER A 92 5.59 2.43 1.48
N TYR A 93 5.97 1.32 2.09
CA TYR A 93 7.38 0.98 2.33
C TYR A 93 8.17 0.85 1.03
N PHE A 94 7.65 0.12 0.05
CA PHE A 94 8.31 -0.01 -1.25
C PHE A 94 8.36 1.31 -2.01
N MET A 95 7.33 2.15 -1.92
CA MET A 95 7.31 3.45 -2.58
C MET A 95 8.30 4.43 -1.98
N ASP A 96 8.43 4.46 -0.65
CA ASP A 96 9.46 5.28 0.01
C ASP A 96 10.87 4.84 -0.39
N GLY A 97 11.08 3.55 -0.53
CA GLY A 97 12.36 2.96 -0.93
C GLY A 97 12.57 2.83 -2.43
N ALA A 98 11.62 3.25 -3.27
CA ALA A 98 11.72 3.18 -4.72
C ALA A 98 12.92 3.98 -5.27
N ALA A 99 13.34 3.70 -6.49
CA ALA A 99 14.47 4.40 -7.12
C ALA A 99 14.28 5.92 -7.16
N ASP A 100 13.03 6.37 -7.29
CA ASP A 100 12.60 7.78 -7.23
C ASP A 100 11.87 8.14 -5.94
N GLY A 101 11.99 7.31 -4.91
CA GLY A 101 11.40 7.54 -3.60
C GLY A 101 12.23 8.47 -2.72
N VAL A 102 11.70 8.76 -1.52
CA VAL A 102 12.36 9.67 -0.56
C VAL A 102 13.62 9.08 0.04
N MET A 103 13.73 7.76 0.11
CA MET A 103 14.89 7.06 0.68
C MET A 103 15.12 5.74 -0.07
N PRO A 104 15.72 5.80 -1.29
CA PRO A 104 15.90 4.61 -2.12
C PRO A 104 16.60 3.46 -1.39
N HIS A 105 16.05 2.26 -1.51
CA HIS A 105 16.59 1.06 -0.90
C HIS A 105 17.44 0.27 -1.89
N ASP A 106 18.58 -0.21 -1.42
CA ASP A 106 19.45 -1.13 -2.15
C ASP A 106 19.19 -2.59 -1.74
N CYS A 107 19.70 -3.50 -2.55
CA CYS A 107 19.68 -4.93 -2.26
C CYS A 107 20.69 -5.25 -1.14
N GLY A 108 20.20 -5.51 0.05
CA GLY A 108 21.10 -5.88 1.16
C GLY A 108 20.47 -5.74 2.53
#